data_14ba7638495ce536d8f2e2a5bfdcba5c
#
_entry.id   14ba7638495ce536d8f2e2a5bfdcba5c
#
_cell.length_a   1.000
_cell.length_b   1.000
_cell.length_c   1.000
_cell.angle_alpha   90.00
_cell.angle_beta   90.00
_cell.angle_gamma   90.00
#
_symmetry.space_group_name_H-M   'P 1'
#
loop_
_entity.id
_entity.type
_entity.pdbx_description
1 polymer ?
#
loop_
_entity_poly.entity_id
_entity_poly.type
_entity_poly.pdbx_seq_one_letter_code
_entity_poly.pdbx_strand_id
1 'polypeptide(L)'
;MAEMSRDLIEGGLRWRYTPQRMRALMHEDETAALVACDGTGLQGFAVMQFGDVHAHLALLCVQPAQRQRGIGRRLHEWLVGSAQVAGMQSVRLELRSDNGVALSFYRSRGYVESRLVPGYYDGHVAARRMTLSLLAAAP
;
A
#
# COMPACT_ATOMS: atom_id res chain seq x y z
N MET A 1 4.54 -11.98 6.05
CA MET A 1 3.92 -10.98 5.15
C MET A 1 2.91 -11.61 4.19
N ALA A 2 3.26 -12.73 3.53
CA ALA A 2 2.36 -13.36 2.56
C ALA A 2 1.03 -13.80 3.18
N GLU A 3 1.04 -14.44 4.34
CA GLU A 3 -0.19 -14.85 5.02
C GLU A 3 -1.05 -13.66 5.41
N MET A 4 -0.46 -12.55 5.88
CA MET A 4 -1.19 -11.33 6.17
C MET A 4 -1.83 -10.74 4.91
N SER A 5 -1.13 -10.75 3.79
CA SER A 5 -1.69 -10.29 2.52
C SER A 5 -2.88 -11.16 2.13
N ARG A 6 -2.76 -12.49 2.21
CA ARG A 6 -3.85 -13.41 1.93
C ARG A 6 -5.08 -13.11 2.77
N ASP A 7 -4.89 -12.96 4.10
CA ASP A 7 -6.01 -12.89 5.04
C ASP A 7 -6.65 -11.49 5.10
N LEU A 8 -5.84 -10.42 4.95
CA LEU A 8 -6.28 -9.05 5.23
C LEU A 8 -6.44 -8.19 3.98
N ILE A 9 -5.78 -8.51 2.88
CA ILE A 9 -5.86 -7.76 1.63
C ILE A 9 -6.59 -8.57 0.55
N GLU A 10 -6.19 -9.81 0.37
CA GLU A 10 -6.63 -10.67 -0.72
C GLU A 10 -7.81 -11.58 -0.31
N GLY A 11 -8.42 -11.35 0.84
CA GLY A 11 -9.54 -12.16 1.34
C GLY A 11 -10.68 -12.26 0.33
N GLY A 12 -11.09 -13.47 -0.01
CA GLY A 12 -12.12 -13.74 -1.02
C GLY A 12 -11.63 -13.63 -2.47
N LEU A 13 -10.37 -13.32 -2.69
CA LEU A 13 -9.73 -13.24 -4.01
C LEU A 13 -8.69 -14.34 -4.16
N ARG A 14 -8.23 -14.58 -5.40
CA ARG A 14 -7.12 -15.48 -5.63
C ARG A 14 -5.86 -14.94 -4.96
N TRP A 15 -5.17 -15.79 -4.22
CA TRP A 15 -3.95 -15.42 -3.50
C TRP A 15 -2.81 -15.12 -4.49
N ARG A 16 -2.50 -13.83 -4.67
CA ARG A 16 -1.43 -13.36 -5.56
C ARG A 16 -0.08 -13.34 -4.88
N TYR A 17 -0.05 -12.82 -3.66
CA TYR A 17 1.20 -12.59 -2.93
C TYR A 17 1.55 -13.80 -2.07
N THR A 18 1.73 -14.95 -2.73
CA THR A 18 2.25 -16.16 -2.11
C THR A 18 3.65 -15.90 -1.54
N PRO A 19 4.17 -16.76 -0.63
CA PRO A 19 5.53 -16.58 -0.10
C PRO A 19 6.61 -16.44 -1.18
N GLN A 20 6.51 -17.20 -2.27
CA GLN A 20 7.47 -17.14 -3.38
C GLN A 20 7.38 -15.79 -4.11
N ARG A 21 6.18 -15.34 -4.40
CA ARG A 21 5.97 -14.09 -5.10
C ARG A 21 6.34 -12.89 -4.25
N MET A 22 6.06 -12.95 -2.95
CA MET A 22 6.47 -11.91 -2.01
C MET A 22 7.99 -11.80 -1.95
N ARG A 23 8.70 -12.93 -1.91
CA ARG A 23 10.17 -12.92 -1.95
C ARG A 23 10.71 -12.34 -3.24
N ALA A 24 10.14 -12.70 -4.38
CA ALA A 24 10.54 -12.14 -5.66
C ALA A 24 10.35 -10.61 -5.70
N LEU A 25 9.21 -10.14 -5.22
CA LEU A 25 8.91 -8.70 -5.14
C LEU A 25 9.92 -7.96 -4.27
N MET A 26 10.28 -8.51 -3.11
CA MET A 26 11.22 -7.89 -2.17
C MET A 26 12.66 -7.88 -2.71
N HIS A 27 13.00 -8.75 -3.65
CA HIS A 27 14.33 -8.78 -4.28
C HIS A 27 14.42 -7.97 -5.56
N GLU A 28 13.32 -7.39 -6.03
CA GLU A 28 13.36 -6.47 -7.16
C GLU A 28 14.14 -5.21 -6.76
N ASP A 29 14.99 -4.73 -7.67
CA ASP A 29 15.63 -3.42 -7.52
C ASP A 29 14.52 -2.36 -7.43
N GLU A 30 14.77 -1.29 -6.72
CA GLU A 30 13.80 -0.20 -6.60
C GLU A 30 12.49 -0.57 -5.87
N THR A 31 12.54 -1.61 -5.04
CA THR A 31 11.46 -1.96 -4.13
C THR A 31 11.89 -1.70 -2.69
N ALA A 32 11.05 -0.99 -1.94
CA ALA A 32 11.22 -0.80 -0.50
C ALA A 32 10.17 -1.63 0.24
N ALA A 33 10.62 -2.49 1.14
CA ALA A 33 9.74 -3.22 2.04
C ALA A 33 10.03 -2.79 3.48
N LEU A 34 8.99 -2.46 4.21
CA LEU A 34 9.08 -1.98 5.58
C LEU A 34 8.18 -2.81 6.47
N VAL A 35 8.70 -3.22 7.61
CA VAL A 35 7.93 -4.00 8.58
C VAL A 35 7.88 -3.27 9.92
N ALA A 36 6.77 -3.43 10.62
CA ALA A 36 6.61 -3.04 12.01
C ALA A 36 6.49 -4.30 12.85
N CYS A 37 7.39 -4.46 13.82
CA CYS A 37 7.42 -5.62 14.71
C CYS A 37 7.45 -5.16 16.16
N ASP A 38 6.92 -6.02 17.03
CA ASP A 38 7.12 -5.92 18.47
C ASP A 38 7.62 -7.27 19.00
N GLY A 39 7.67 -7.44 20.33
CA GLY A 39 8.12 -8.69 20.94
C GLY A 39 7.23 -9.91 20.67
N THR A 40 6.03 -9.70 20.10
CA THR A 40 5.07 -10.77 19.78
C THR A 40 5.04 -11.13 18.30
N GLY A 41 5.75 -10.38 17.45
CA GLY A 41 5.85 -10.67 16.04
C GLY A 41 5.50 -9.49 15.14
N LEU A 42 5.06 -9.79 13.91
CA LEU A 42 4.78 -8.80 12.88
C LEU A 42 3.46 -8.09 13.15
N GLN A 43 3.52 -6.78 13.34
CA GLN A 43 2.33 -5.93 13.52
C GLN A 43 1.76 -5.44 12.20
N GLY A 44 2.61 -5.16 11.23
CA GLY A 44 2.21 -4.66 9.92
C GLY A 44 3.39 -4.59 8.97
N PHE A 45 3.08 -4.32 7.71
CA PHE A 45 4.10 -4.15 6.69
C PHE A 45 3.60 -3.30 5.55
N ALA A 46 4.53 -2.79 4.76
CA ALA A 46 4.23 -2.06 3.53
C ALA A 46 5.29 -2.36 2.47
N VAL A 47 4.88 -2.37 1.21
CA VAL A 47 5.78 -2.58 0.07
C VAL A 47 5.49 -1.49 -0.96
N MET A 48 6.53 -0.78 -1.36
CA MET A 48 6.48 0.28 -2.35
C MET A 48 7.47 -0.01 -3.47
N GLN A 49 7.02 0.15 -4.70
CA GLN A 49 7.84 0.05 -5.90
C GLN A 49 8.11 1.45 -6.44
N PHE A 50 9.36 1.75 -6.75
CA PHE A 50 9.75 3.05 -7.30
C PHE A 50 9.86 2.95 -8.83
N GLY A 51 9.09 3.76 -9.53
CA GLY A 51 9.21 3.95 -10.97
C GLY A 51 10.11 5.13 -11.30
N ASP A 52 10.07 5.62 -12.53
CA ASP A 52 10.87 6.78 -12.95
C ASP A 52 10.33 8.08 -12.38
N VAL A 53 9.01 8.22 -12.31
CA VAL A 53 8.31 9.45 -11.91
C VAL A 53 7.36 9.20 -10.73
N HIS A 54 6.72 8.04 -10.70
CA HIS A 54 5.71 7.71 -9.72
C HIS A 54 6.13 6.48 -8.90
N ALA A 55 5.88 6.53 -7.60
CA ALA A 55 5.98 5.36 -6.73
C ALA A 55 4.62 4.66 -6.66
N HIS A 56 4.64 3.34 -6.57
CA HIS A 56 3.44 2.52 -6.42
C HIS A 56 3.44 1.83 -5.05
N LEU A 57 2.47 2.17 -4.22
CA LEU A 57 2.25 1.48 -2.94
C LEU A 57 1.51 0.17 -3.25
N ALA A 58 2.26 -0.92 -3.32
CA ALA A 58 1.71 -2.22 -3.70
C ALA A 58 0.92 -2.86 -2.57
N LEU A 59 1.42 -2.75 -1.35
CA LEU A 59 0.81 -3.36 -0.16
C LEU A 59 1.00 -2.44 1.04
N LEU A 60 -0.02 -2.35 1.87
CA LEU A 60 0.03 -1.79 3.22
C LEU A 60 -0.95 -2.56 4.07
N CYS A 61 -0.47 -3.19 5.11
CA CYS A 61 -1.28 -4.09 5.93
C CYS A 61 -0.89 -3.97 7.39
N VAL A 62 -1.89 -3.90 8.27
CA VAL A 62 -1.71 -3.87 9.72
C VAL A 62 -2.63 -4.93 10.32
N GLN A 63 -2.10 -5.73 11.26
CA GLN A 63 -2.90 -6.72 12.00
C GLN A 63 -4.11 -6.04 12.65
N PRO A 64 -5.31 -6.65 12.60
CA PRO A 64 -6.52 -6.03 13.16
C PRO A 64 -6.36 -5.64 14.64
N ALA A 65 -5.68 -6.47 15.43
CA ALA A 65 -5.45 -6.20 16.85
C ALA A 65 -4.52 -5.00 17.09
N GLN A 66 -3.78 -4.56 16.08
CA GLN A 66 -2.81 -3.47 16.16
C GLN A 66 -3.30 -2.19 15.47
N ARG A 67 -4.52 -2.20 14.95
CA ARG A 67 -5.08 -1.02 14.27
C ARG A 67 -5.37 0.11 15.27
N GLN A 68 -5.44 1.34 14.77
CA GLN A 68 -5.67 2.56 15.55
C GLN A 68 -4.55 2.89 16.53
N ARG A 69 -3.37 2.29 16.38
CA ARG A 69 -2.15 2.62 17.13
C ARG A 69 -1.15 3.44 16.33
N GLY A 70 -1.55 3.94 15.16
CA GLY A 70 -0.69 4.74 14.31
C GLY A 70 0.36 3.96 13.52
N ILE A 71 0.31 2.63 13.49
CA ILE A 71 1.29 1.79 12.77
C ILE A 71 1.19 2.02 11.27
N GLY A 72 -0.01 1.96 10.70
CA GLY A 72 -0.23 2.22 9.28
C GLY A 72 0.21 3.60 8.87
N ARG A 73 -0.08 4.61 9.68
CA ARG A 73 0.35 5.99 9.45
C ARG A 73 1.86 6.11 9.44
N ARG A 74 2.56 5.50 10.40
CA ARG A 74 4.02 5.56 10.48
C ARG A 74 4.69 4.83 9.31
N LEU A 75 4.16 3.67 8.93
CA LEU A 75 4.64 2.96 7.74
C LEU A 75 4.47 3.81 6.49
N HIS A 76 3.31 4.39 6.32
CA HIS A 76 2.99 5.25 5.18
C HIS A 76 3.88 6.50 5.14
N GLU A 77 4.00 7.21 6.25
CA GLU A 77 4.84 8.42 6.34
C GLU A 77 6.30 8.12 5.99
N TRP A 78 6.83 6.99 6.45
CA TRP A 78 8.21 6.60 6.15
C TRP A 78 8.41 6.35 4.66
N LEU A 79 7.46 5.65 4.03
CA LEU A 79 7.54 5.37 2.59
C LEU A 79 7.34 6.63 1.75
N VAL A 80 6.44 7.52 2.13
CA VAL A 80 6.26 8.81 1.46
C VAL A 80 7.54 9.64 1.56
N GLY A 81 8.18 9.68 2.73
CA GLY A 81 9.47 10.34 2.90
C GLY A 81 10.54 9.76 1.98
N SER A 82 10.59 8.44 1.86
CA SER A 82 11.53 7.77 0.94
C SER A 82 11.25 8.12 -0.53
N ALA A 83 9.99 8.18 -0.91
CA ALA A 83 9.59 8.58 -2.27
C ALA A 83 9.97 10.03 -2.57
N GLN A 84 9.80 10.93 -1.61
CA GLN A 84 10.22 12.33 -1.74
C GLN A 84 11.73 12.45 -1.93
N VAL A 85 12.51 11.74 -1.14
CA VAL A 85 13.98 11.74 -1.25
C VAL A 85 14.42 11.18 -2.61
N ALA A 86 13.71 10.17 -3.12
CA ALA A 86 13.99 9.58 -4.42
C ALA A 86 13.56 10.48 -5.60
N GLY A 87 12.89 11.60 -5.34
CA GLY A 87 12.45 12.53 -6.38
C GLY A 87 11.17 12.12 -7.09
N MET A 88 10.39 11.22 -6.51
CA MET A 88 9.09 10.83 -7.08
C MET A 88 8.11 12.00 -7.05
N GLN A 89 7.28 12.11 -8.08
CA GLN A 89 6.28 13.17 -8.18
C GLN A 89 4.95 12.79 -7.52
N SER A 90 4.66 11.51 -7.39
CA SER A 90 3.45 11.03 -6.75
C SER A 90 3.61 9.63 -6.18
N VAL A 91 2.70 9.27 -5.29
CA VAL A 91 2.46 7.88 -4.86
C VAL A 91 1.09 7.47 -5.36
N ARG A 92 1.01 6.32 -6.01
CA ARG A 92 -0.22 5.74 -6.55
C ARG A 92 -0.50 4.41 -5.89
N LEU A 93 -1.78 4.10 -5.74
CA LEU A 93 -2.22 2.82 -5.20
C LEU A 93 -3.58 2.43 -5.79
N GLU A 94 -3.90 1.16 -5.68
CA GLU A 94 -5.24 0.63 -5.93
C GLU A 94 -5.75 -0.02 -4.66
N LEU A 95 -7.03 0.16 -4.37
CA LEU A 95 -7.70 -0.52 -3.28
C LEU A 95 -9.06 -1.05 -3.74
N ARG A 96 -9.56 -2.07 -3.04
CA ARG A 96 -10.89 -2.62 -3.33
C ARG A 96 -11.93 -1.53 -3.14
N SER A 97 -12.85 -1.41 -4.09
CA SER A 97 -13.90 -0.38 -4.04
C SER A 97 -14.83 -0.53 -2.82
N ASP A 98 -14.90 -1.74 -2.25
CA ASP A 98 -15.70 -2.05 -1.07
C ASP A 98 -14.95 -1.85 0.26
N ASN A 99 -13.69 -1.42 0.22
CA ASN A 99 -12.89 -1.20 1.42
C ASN A 99 -12.98 0.26 1.88
N GLY A 100 -14.08 0.58 2.59
CA GLY A 100 -14.32 1.93 3.08
C GLY A 100 -13.33 2.39 4.14
N VAL A 101 -12.81 1.49 4.95
CA VAL A 101 -11.81 1.81 5.98
C VAL A 101 -10.51 2.28 5.33
N ALA A 102 -10.00 1.54 4.35
CA ALA A 102 -8.81 1.94 3.61
C ALA A 102 -9.02 3.24 2.83
N LEU A 103 -10.17 3.39 2.21
CA LEU A 103 -10.52 4.62 1.49
C LEU A 103 -10.46 5.84 2.40
N SER A 104 -11.05 5.77 3.59
CA SER A 104 -11.00 6.83 4.58
C SER A 104 -9.57 7.11 5.04
N PHE A 105 -8.78 6.07 5.29
CA PHE A 105 -7.38 6.22 5.68
C PHE A 105 -6.59 6.98 4.63
N TYR A 106 -6.65 6.58 3.37
CA TYR A 106 -5.89 7.23 2.31
C TYR A 106 -6.38 8.65 2.03
N ARG A 107 -7.68 8.89 2.07
CA ARG A 107 -8.22 10.26 1.96
C ARG A 107 -7.67 11.15 3.07
N SER A 108 -7.59 10.66 4.31
CA SER A 108 -7.03 11.41 5.43
C SER A 108 -5.54 11.71 5.27
N ARG A 109 -4.83 10.91 4.46
CA ARG A 109 -3.41 11.13 4.13
C ARG A 109 -3.20 12.04 2.93
N GLY A 110 -4.27 12.53 2.30
CA GLY A 110 -4.19 13.47 1.19
C GLY A 110 -4.34 12.83 -0.19
N TYR A 111 -4.63 11.54 -0.27
CA TYR A 111 -4.88 10.89 -1.55
C TYR A 111 -6.21 11.35 -2.15
N VAL A 112 -6.20 11.45 -3.47
CA VAL A 112 -7.38 11.79 -4.27
C VAL A 112 -7.69 10.62 -5.19
N GLU A 113 -8.96 10.24 -5.29
CA GLU A 113 -9.39 9.20 -6.23
C GLU A 113 -9.24 9.70 -7.66
N SER A 114 -8.45 8.99 -8.46
CA SER A 114 -8.18 9.36 -9.85
C SER A 114 -8.98 8.51 -10.83
N ARG A 115 -9.36 7.28 -10.45
CA ARG A 115 -10.06 6.36 -11.35
C ARG A 115 -10.72 5.21 -10.60
N LEU A 116 -11.91 4.79 -11.09
CA LEU A 116 -12.51 3.51 -10.74
C LEU A 116 -12.21 2.52 -11.88
N VAL A 117 -11.69 1.35 -11.54
CA VAL A 117 -11.35 0.30 -12.52
C VAL A 117 -12.23 -0.91 -12.26
N PRO A 118 -13.33 -1.12 -13.03
CA PRO A 118 -14.21 -2.26 -12.84
C PRO A 118 -13.48 -3.58 -13.10
N GLY A 119 -13.77 -4.59 -12.30
CA GLY A 119 -13.23 -5.93 -12.50
C GLY A 119 -11.73 -6.07 -12.29
N TYR A 120 -11.08 -5.11 -11.65
CA TYR A 120 -9.63 -5.10 -11.43
C TYR A 120 -9.15 -6.33 -10.64
N TYR A 121 -9.89 -6.72 -9.60
CA TYR A 121 -9.57 -7.87 -8.77
C TYR A 121 -10.30 -9.10 -9.30
N ASP A 122 -9.56 -9.98 -9.97
CA ASP A 122 -10.03 -11.27 -10.51
C ASP A 122 -11.32 -11.15 -11.36
N GLY A 123 -11.54 -9.98 -11.99
CA GLY A 123 -12.66 -9.75 -12.89
C GLY A 123 -14.00 -9.45 -12.21
N HIS A 124 -14.09 -9.45 -10.87
CA HIS A 124 -15.38 -9.22 -10.19
C HIS A 124 -15.39 -8.13 -9.13
N VAL A 125 -14.27 -7.64 -8.69
CA VAL A 125 -14.21 -6.54 -7.72
C VAL A 125 -13.53 -5.34 -8.36
N ALA A 126 -14.19 -4.19 -8.32
CA ALA A 126 -13.62 -2.95 -8.82
C ALA A 126 -12.51 -2.44 -7.90
N ALA A 127 -11.54 -1.74 -8.46
CA ALA A 127 -10.52 -1.01 -7.74
C ALA A 127 -10.76 0.49 -7.84
N ARG A 128 -10.49 1.19 -6.75
CA ARG A 128 -10.33 2.65 -6.76
C ARG A 128 -8.83 2.94 -6.86
N ARG A 129 -8.45 3.67 -7.89
CA ARG A 129 -7.08 4.16 -8.03
C ARG A 129 -6.98 5.51 -7.34
N MET A 130 -5.99 5.64 -6.47
CA MET A 130 -5.77 6.86 -5.70
C MET A 130 -4.35 7.38 -5.91
N THR A 131 -4.19 8.67 -5.83
CA THR A 131 -2.92 9.35 -6.07
C THR A 131 -2.67 10.41 -5.01
N LEU A 132 -1.47 10.41 -4.45
CA LEU A 132 -0.95 11.46 -3.60
C LEU A 132 0.12 12.24 -4.37
N SER A 133 -0.08 13.52 -4.56
CA SER A 133 0.95 14.38 -5.16
C SER A 133 2.04 14.67 -4.13
N LEU A 134 3.29 14.50 -4.54
CA LEU A 134 4.47 14.86 -3.74
C LEU A 134 5.09 16.18 -4.20
N LEU A 135 4.53 16.80 -5.22
CA LEU A 135 4.99 18.10 -5.70
C LEU A 135 4.63 19.17 -4.69
N ALA A 136 5.57 20.08 -4.42
CA ALA A 136 5.30 21.20 -3.56
C ALA A 136 4.15 22.05 -4.15
N ALA A 137 3.22 22.48 -3.29
CA ALA A 137 2.20 23.42 -3.71
C ALA A 137 2.87 24.70 -4.20
N ALA A 138 2.35 25.25 -5.31
CA ALA A 138 2.81 26.55 -5.79
C ALA A 138 2.57 27.60 -4.72
N PRO A 139 3.54 28.49 -4.47
CA PRO A 139 3.36 29.56 -3.49
C PRO A 139 2.28 30.54 -3.90
#